data_dcc56e19b0dfa03c151a206b1c9caceb
#
_entry.id   dcc56e19b0dfa03c151a206b1c9caceb
#
_cell.length_a   1.000
_cell.length_b   1.000
_cell.length_c   1.000
_cell.angle_alpha   90.00
_cell.angle_beta   90.00
_cell.angle_gamma   90.00
#
_symmetry.space_group_name_H-M   'P 1'
#
loop_
_entity.id
_entity.type
_entity.pdbx_description
1 polymer ?
#
loop_
_entity_poly.entity_id
_entity_poly.type
_entity_poly.pdbx_seq_one_letter_code
_entity_poly.pdbx_strand_id
1 'polypeptide(L)'
;FIGWEGLGISSWALIGNWYKDDDELTFVGKVGDLMFGRPAWTTPSYAAYRAIATIRFGDMFMLGAIAAIGVLSHSLNFTGSGAVNWGSLFNMIGVAGTAALLILFLLGPFTKSAQFPFNDWLLTAMTGPTSVSALLHSATMVAAGVYIFMRLTLSIYDAGALSAPGVLVTYLVVIYIGLLTALLGSLLALAVNERKVILAGSTMASLGLMMGITAVSPYINSTVTIGSYIVPVAVLVAFLYLIIHALSKATLFLVSGHLIHETGTRFNAGDFELAKRMKLAFYSTIAAAITLGGVPPLAGYWIHAGMDDVVSSVGQYVGWGAYALLILASVVYVAFLARFTSLNFIKGERVKHVEGHGGLTMAISYSITATVALATVAIPFTLGVPSVLINPGLDAYVIGIGVVLWVIFIAVLIKPRSESLGGLTNLFERRYYIQALMDIILAGFGEALSAFTYLISRGIDALFNDLLPSLFTGFSRIIRRVQVGLLDLYARYIYIVVVVMLIIALILVIVYG
;
A
#
# COMPACT_ATOMS: atom_id res chain seq x y z
N PHE A 1 -2.93 -4.69 15.69
CA PHE A 1 -2.14 -3.52 15.23
C PHE A 1 -0.63 -3.75 15.40
N ILE A 2 -0.14 -4.34 16.49
CA ILE A 2 1.30 -4.62 16.71
C ILE A 2 1.92 -5.42 15.53
N GLY A 3 1.29 -6.52 15.10
CA GLY A 3 1.76 -7.28 13.94
C GLY A 3 1.72 -6.48 12.64
N TRP A 4 0.72 -5.62 12.48
CA TRP A 4 0.60 -4.70 11.35
C TRP A 4 1.76 -3.71 11.28
N GLU A 5 2.16 -3.16 12.42
CA GLU A 5 3.30 -2.27 12.55
C GLU A 5 4.64 -2.99 12.36
N GLY A 6 4.73 -4.22 12.87
CA GLY A 6 5.90 -5.09 12.67
C GLY A 6 6.18 -5.36 11.18
N LEU A 7 5.15 -5.54 10.35
CA LEU A 7 5.30 -5.64 8.90
C LEU A 7 5.88 -4.36 8.28
N GLY A 8 5.46 -3.18 8.75
CA GLY A 8 5.98 -1.90 8.27
C GLY A 8 7.47 -1.72 8.58
N ILE A 9 7.87 -1.97 9.83
CA ILE A 9 9.26 -1.82 10.30
C ILE A 9 10.19 -2.82 9.61
N SER A 10 9.81 -4.10 9.54
CA SER A 10 10.63 -5.12 8.87
C SER A 10 10.80 -4.83 7.38
N SER A 11 9.75 -4.35 6.72
CA SER A 11 9.80 -3.98 5.31
C SER A 11 10.71 -2.79 5.06
N TRP A 12 10.64 -1.76 5.90
CA TRP A 12 11.54 -0.62 5.87
C TRP A 12 13.02 -1.05 5.96
N ALA A 13 13.35 -1.88 6.96
CA ALA A 13 14.72 -2.37 7.15
C ALA A 13 15.20 -3.21 5.95
N LEU A 14 14.33 -4.05 5.39
CA LEU A 14 14.67 -4.91 4.25
C LEU A 14 14.80 -4.13 2.94
N ILE A 15 13.98 -3.10 2.70
CA ILE A 15 14.10 -2.22 1.52
C ILE A 15 15.42 -1.44 1.58
N GLY A 16 15.77 -0.95 2.77
CA GLY A 16 17.00 -0.21 3.02
C GLY A 16 18.23 -1.08 3.26
N ASN A 17 18.24 -2.35 2.86
CA ASN A 17 19.36 -3.27 3.09
C ASN A 17 20.70 -2.73 2.61
N TRP A 18 20.71 -2.01 1.49
CA TRP A 18 21.89 -1.34 0.91
C TRP A 18 21.92 0.16 1.24
N TYR A 19 21.69 0.52 2.50
CA TYR A 19 21.54 1.91 2.97
C TYR A 19 22.77 2.81 2.77
N LYS A 20 23.91 2.26 2.38
CA LYS A 20 25.12 3.04 2.07
C LYS A 20 25.03 3.76 0.73
N ASP A 21 24.10 3.35 -0.13
CA ASP A 21 23.86 3.93 -1.45
C ASP A 21 25.12 3.98 -2.32
N ASP A 22 26.00 2.96 -2.21
CA ASP A 22 27.32 2.88 -2.85
C ASP A 22 27.32 2.09 -4.18
N ASP A 23 26.21 1.40 -4.52
CA ASP A 23 26.08 0.62 -5.75
C ASP A 23 24.88 1.07 -6.58
N GLU A 24 25.14 1.70 -7.71
CA GLU A 24 24.10 2.17 -8.65
C GLU A 24 23.23 1.05 -9.22
N LEU A 25 23.71 -0.21 -9.25
CA LEU A 25 22.90 -1.36 -9.66
C LEU A 25 21.74 -1.62 -8.69
N THR A 26 21.79 -1.06 -7.49
CA THR A 26 20.68 -1.15 -6.52
C THR A 26 19.64 -0.05 -6.68
N PHE A 27 19.93 1.01 -7.43
CA PHE A 27 19.06 2.16 -7.60
C PHE A 27 17.89 1.84 -8.54
N VAL A 28 16.76 2.47 -8.31
CA VAL A 28 15.59 2.42 -9.20
C VAL A 28 15.56 3.65 -10.07
N GLY A 29 15.40 3.46 -11.37
CA GLY A 29 15.49 4.54 -12.35
C GLY A 29 16.91 4.74 -12.88
N LYS A 30 17.06 5.67 -13.82
CA LYS A 30 18.34 5.99 -14.45
C LYS A 30 19.03 7.11 -13.68
N VAL A 31 20.24 6.86 -13.18
CA VAL A 31 21.06 7.89 -12.51
C VAL A 31 21.35 9.03 -13.47
N GLY A 32 21.20 10.27 -13.00
CA GLY A 32 21.36 11.49 -13.80
C GLY A 32 20.08 11.98 -14.48
N ASP A 33 19.00 11.19 -14.48
CA ASP A 33 17.70 11.64 -15.02
C ASP A 33 17.01 12.58 -14.02
N LEU A 34 16.44 13.68 -14.50
CA LEU A 34 15.78 14.70 -13.67
C LEU A 34 14.31 14.84 -14.01
N MET A 35 13.51 15.06 -12.99
CA MET A 35 12.07 15.32 -13.07
C MET A 35 11.73 16.56 -12.25
N PHE A 36 11.33 17.63 -12.92
CA PHE A 36 11.10 18.95 -12.29
C PHE A 36 12.30 19.44 -11.45
N GLY A 37 13.53 19.21 -11.95
CA GLY A 37 14.77 19.58 -11.27
C GLY A 37 15.17 18.69 -10.08
N ARG A 38 14.44 17.61 -9.83
CA ARG A 38 14.74 16.61 -8.79
C ARG A 38 15.15 15.28 -9.41
N PRO A 39 15.93 14.43 -8.72
CA PRO A 39 16.28 13.11 -9.22
C PRO A 39 15.03 12.27 -9.55
N ALA A 40 14.96 11.74 -10.78
CA ALA A 40 13.94 10.76 -11.17
C ALA A 40 14.32 9.33 -10.76
N TRP A 41 15.50 9.14 -10.18
CA TRP A 41 16.01 7.90 -9.64
C TRP A 41 15.99 7.91 -8.11
N THR A 42 16.04 6.74 -7.49
CA THR A 42 15.87 6.57 -6.05
C THR A 42 16.94 5.63 -5.50
N THR A 43 17.59 6.04 -4.41
CA THR A 43 18.55 5.22 -3.66
C THR A 43 17.85 4.30 -2.66
N PRO A 44 18.49 3.21 -2.20
CA PRO A 44 17.95 2.32 -1.18
C PRO A 44 17.54 3.00 0.13
N SER A 45 18.38 3.90 0.65
CA SER A 45 18.10 4.63 1.88
C SER A 45 16.84 5.51 1.75
N TYR A 46 16.74 6.24 0.63
CA TYR A 46 15.61 7.12 0.37
C TYR A 46 14.32 6.35 0.06
N ALA A 47 14.41 5.21 -0.66
CA ALA A 47 13.29 4.32 -0.90
C ALA A 47 12.70 3.74 0.40
N ALA A 48 13.58 3.33 1.32
CA ALA A 48 13.17 2.85 2.65
C ALA A 48 12.44 3.93 3.45
N TYR A 49 13.03 5.14 3.50
CA TYR A 49 12.39 6.29 4.17
C TYR A 49 11.02 6.61 3.57
N ARG A 50 10.91 6.65 2.24
CA ARG A 50 9.65 6.90 1.53
C ARG A 50 8.60 5.83 1.85
N ALA A 51 8.99 4.56 1.86
CA ALA A 51 8.09 3.46 2.19
C ALA A 51 7.52 3.62 3.60
N ILE A 52 8.36 3.81 4.62
CA ILE A 52 7.89 3.94 5.99
C ILE A 52 7.06 5.21 6.20
N ALA A 53 7.45 6.34 5.61
CA ALA A 53 6.71 7.60 5.74
C ALA A 53 5.29 7.51 5.15
N THR A 54 5.16 6.95 3.94
CA THR A 54 3.85 6.77 3.29
C THR A 54 2.95 5.83 4.08
N ILE A 55 3.50 4.71 4.57
CA ILE A 55 2.73 3.72 5.32
C ILE A 55 2.28 4.29 6.66
N ARG A 56 3.17 4.96 7.39
CA ARG A 56 2.86 5.60 8.67
C ARG A 56 1.78 6.66 8.56
N PHE A 57 1.75 7.40 7.46
CA PHE A 57 0.66 8.34 7.21
C PHE A 57 -0.71 7.64 7.28
N GLY A 58 -0.90 6.53 6.57
CA GLY A 58 -2.15 5.77 6.62
C GLY A 58 -2.42 5.11 7.98
N ASP A 59 -1.38 4.57 8.60
CA ASP A 59 -1.46 3.86 9.88
C ASP A 59 -1.91 4.79 11.03
N MET A 60 -1.54 6.07 11.00
CA MET A 60 -2.00 7.06 12.00
C MET A 60 -3.54 7.23 11.95
N PHE A 61 -4.11 7.37 10.77
CA PHE A 61 -5.56 7.50 10.60
C PHE A 61 -6.30 6.19 10.95
N MET A 62 -5.75 5.06 10.55
CA MET A 62 -6.29 3.73 10.90
C MET A 62 -6.29 3.52 12.41
N LEU A 63 -5.23 3.92 13.13
CA LEU A 63 -5.17 3.84 14.59
C LEU A 63 -6.26 4.71 15.24
N GLY A 64 -6.47 5.92 14.73
CA GLY A 64 -7.55 6.80 15.18
C GLY A 64 -8.93 6.16 14.97
N ALA A 65 -9.16 5.53 13.83
CA ALA A 65 -10.39 4.80 13.54
C ALA A 65 -10.59 3.59 14.48
N ILE A 66 -9.53 2.81 14.72
CA ILE A 66 -9.56 1.68 15.68
C ILE A 66 -9.91 2.18 17.09
N ALA A 67 -9.30 3.27 17.53
CA ALA A 67 -9.60 3.87 18.83
C ALA A 67 -11.07 4.33 18.90
N ALA A 68 -11.59 4.97 17.88
CA ALA A 68 -12.99 5.39 17.79
C ALA A 68 -13.95 4.17 17.82
N ILE A 69 -13.65 3.12 17.07
CA ILE A 69 -14.42 1.85 17.11
C ILE A 69 -14.42 1.30 18.53
N GLY A 70 -13.27 1.20 19.18
CA GLY A 70 -13.16 0.65 20.54
C GLY A 70 -13.95 1.45 21.58
N VAL A 71 -13.90 2.78 21.51
CA VAL A 71 -14.64 3.67 22.43
C VAL A 71 -16.14 3.62 22.19
N LEU A 72 -16.57 3.65 20.93
CA LEU A 72 -18.00 3.74 20.58
C LEU A 72 -18.73 2.40 20.64
N SER A 73 -18.06 1.30 20.31
CA SER A 73 -18.67 -0.04 20.32
C SER A 73 -18.33 -0.87 21.56
N HIS A 74 -17.41 -0.40 22.40
CA HIS A 74 -16.85 -1.13 23.54
C HIS A 74 -16.22 -2.48 23.18
N SER A 75 -15.85 -2.67 21.90
CA SER A 75 -15.21 -3.89 21.39
C SER A 75 -14.25 -3.60 20.25
N LEU A 76 -13.24 -4.45 20.11
CA LEU A 76 -12.30 -4.50 18.96
C LEU A 76 -12.27 -5.89 18.31
N ASN A 77 -13.13 -6.80 18.73
CA ASN A 77 -13.19 -8.15 18.18
C ASN A 77 -13.98 -8.17 16.87
N PHE A 78 -13.42 -8.76 15.85
CA PHE A 78 -14.10 -8.91 14.55
C PHE A 78 -15.07 -10.10 14.51
N THR A 79 -14.93 -11.07 15.41
CA THR A 79 -15.70 -12.31 15.42
C THR A 79 -16.02 -12.75 16.85
N GLY A 80 -17.01 -13.63 16.99
CA GLY A 80 -17.40 -14.23 18.28
C GLY A 80 -18.43 -13.42 19.05
N SER A 81 -18.76 -13.87 20.26
CA SER A 81 -19.81 -13.27 21.10
C SER A 81 -19.53 -11.85 21.59
N GLY A 82 -18.29 -11.39 21.50
CA GLY A 82 -17.89 -10.03 21.83
C GLY A 82 -17.53 -9.19 20.60
N ALA A 83 -17.98 -9.57 19.40
CA ALA A 83 -17.68 -8.84 18.19
C ALA A 83 -18.31 -7.44 18.18
N VAL A 84 -17.70 -6.52 17.40
CA VAL A 84 -18.24 -5.18 17.18
C VAL A 84 -19.64 -5.27 16.61
N ASN A 85 -20.60 -4.63 17.27
CA ASN A 85 -21.94 -4.46 16.74
C ASN A 85 -21.97 -3.32 15.72
N TRP A 86 -21.61 -3.64 14.48
CA TRP A 86 -21.51 -2.65 13.40
C TRP A 86 -22.83 -1.95 13.12
N GLY A 87 -23.97 -2.65 13.18
CA GLY A 87 -25.28 -2.05 12.94
C GLY A 87 -25.62 -0.97 13.97
N SER A 88 -25.40 -1.25 15.25
CA SER A 88 -25.61 -0.27 16.32
C SER A 88 -24.64 0.92 16.19
N LEU A 89 -23.38 0.65 15.92
CA LEU A 89 -22.35 1.70 15.71
C LEU A 89 -22.73 2.63 14.55
N PHE A 90 -23.08 2.07 13.39
CA PHE A 90 -23.42 2.84 12.20
C PHE A 90 -24.71 3.67 12.38
N ASN A 91 -25.70 3.13 13.09
CA ASN A 91 -26.90 3.87 13.44
C ASN A 91 -26.61 5.04 14.38
N MET A 92 -25.68 4.86 15.33
CA MET A 92 -25.29 5.91 16.28
C MET A 92 -24.59 7.09 15.58
N ILE A 93 -23.64 6.82 14.68
CA ILE A 93 -22.82 7.87 14.04
C ILE A 93 -23.42 8.38 12.72
N GLY A 94 -24.45 7.73 12.21
CA GLY A 94 -25.13 8.09 10.97
C GLY A 94 -24.30 7.86 9.71
N VAL A 95 -24.84 8.24 8.55
CA VAL A 95 -24.23 7.96 7.24
C VAL A 95 -22.86 8.61 7.08
N ALA A 96 -22.75 9.90 7.37
CA ALA A 96 -21.50 10.65 7.22
C ALA A 96 -20.42 10.16 8.21
N GLY A 97 -20.81 9.88 9.47
CA GLY A 97 -19.91 9.33 10.47
C GLY A 97 -19.39 7.94 10.09
N THR A 98 -20.28 7.07 9.58
CA THR A 98 -19.89 5.74 9.07
C THR A 98 -18.89 5.84 7.91
N ALA A 99 -19.20 6.69 6.92
CA ALA A 99 -18.29 6.89 5.79
C ALA A 99 -16.93 7.44 6.24
N ALA A 100 -16.91 8.44 7.11
CA ALA A 100 -15.69 9.01 7.65
C ALA A 100 -14.87 7.97 8.43
N LEU A 101 -15.50 7.20 9.33
CA LEU A 101 -14.85 6.16 10.12
C LEU A 101 -14.21 5.08 9.24
N LEU A 102 -14.96 4.60 8.23
CA LEU A 102 -14.46 3.58 7.31
C LEU A 102 -13.34 4.11 6.41
N ILE A 103 -13.44 5.35 5.91
CA ILE A 103 -12.38 5.97 5.11
C ILE A 103 -11.10 6.12 5.95
N LEU A 104 -11.20 6.62 7.18
CA LEU A 104 -10.05 6.74 8.08
C LEU A 104 -9.40 5.37 8.35
N PHE A 105 -10.22 4.33 8.60
CA PHE A 105 -9.70 2.98 8.74
C PHE A 105 -9.00 2.48 7.48
N LEU A 106 -9.57 2.73 6.31
CA LEU A 106 -9.07 2.25 5.02
C LEU A 106 -7.81 2.98 4.54
N LEU A 107 -7.46 4.14 5.08
CA LEU A 107 -6.19 4.81 4.74
C LEU A 107 -4.98 3.92 5.07
N GLY A 108 -4.98 3.15 6.17
CA GLY A 108 -3.94 2.16 6.45
C GLY A 108 -3.83 1.08 5.37
N PRO A 109 -4.90 0.32 5.06
CA PRO A 109 -4.96 -0.58 3.92
C PRO A 109 -4.54 0.03 2.59
N PHE A 110 -4.97 1.26 2.27
CA PHE A 110 -4.65 1.92 1.01
C PHE A 110 -3.17 2.24 0.88
N THR A 111 -2.55 2.79 1.90
CA THR A 111 -1.12 3.08 1.90
C THR A 111 -0.29 1.80 1.84
N LYS A 112 -0.64 0.77 2.61
CA LYS A 112 0.11 -0.47 2.68
C LYS A 112 -0.05 -1.33 1.42
N SER A 113 -1.24 -1.35 0.81
CA SER A 113 -1.51 -2.03 -0.47
C SER A 113 -1.33 -1.11 -1.68
N ALA A 114 -0.63 0.01 -1.52
CA ALA A 114 -0.22 0.91 -2.61
C ALA A 114 -1.36 1.30 -3.56
N GLN A 115 -2.54 1.60 -3.01
CA GLN A 115 -3.64 2.11 -3.81
C GLN A 115 -3.33 3.54 -4.27
N PHE A 116 -3.74 3.89 -5.48
CA PHE A 116 -3.57 5.25 -5.99
C PHE A 116 -4.28 6.27 -5.08
N PRO A 117 -3.61 7.39 -4.69
CA PRO A 117 -2.32 7.90 -5.14
C PRO A 117 -1.10 7.45 -4.29
N PHE A 118 -1.24 6.52 -3.36
CA PHE A 118 -0.18 6.09 -2.42
C PHE A 118 0.73 4.98 -2.97
N ASN A 119 0.86 4.85 -4.28
CA ASN A 119 1.54 3.73 -4.95
C ASN A 119 3.05 3.92 -5.15
N ASP A 120 3.58 5.14 -5.05
CA ASP A 120 4.96 5.43 -5.46
C ASP A 120 6.01 4.72 -4.60
N TRP A 121 5.78 4.60 -3.28
CA TRP A 121 6.70 3.89 -2.41
C TRP A 121 6.92 2.43 -2.83
N LEU A 122 5.87 1.77 -3.35
CA LEU A 122 5.95 0.39 -3.82
C LEU A 122 6.88 0.25 -5.02
N LEU A 123 6.82 1.19 -5.96
CA LEU A 123 7.64 1.21 -7.16
C LEU A 123 9.11 1.51 -6.84
N THR A 124 9.35 2.39 -5.89
CA THR A 124 10.70 2.76 -5.43
C THR A 124 11.32 1.72 -4.50
N ALA A 125 10.53 0.93 -3.77
CA ALA A 125 10.99 -0.17 -2.92
C ALA A 125 11.78 -1.25 -3.68
N MET A 126 11.79 -1.19 -5.01
CA MET A 126 12.56 -2.12 -5.87
C MET A 126 14.08 -1.95 -5.78
N THR A 127 14.58 -1.03 -4.99
CA THR A 127 15.98 -0.91 -4.59
C THR A 127 16.48 -2.11 -3.75
N GLY A 128 15.63 -2.69 -2.89
CA GLY A 128 16.00 -3.81 -2.02
C GLY A 128 16.38 -5.11 -2.76
N PRO A 129 16.95 -6.11 -2.09
CA PRO A 129 17.28 -7.41 -2.68
C PRO A 129 16.07 -8.07 -3.35
N THR A 130 16.30 -8.85 -4.41
CA THR A 130 15.18 -9.45 -5.16
C THR A 130 14.41 -10.50 -4.37
N SER A 131 15.08 -11.25 -3.49
CA SER A 131 14.43 -12.16 -2.54
C SER A 131 13.48 -11.41 -1.58
N VAL A 132 13.90 -10.24 -1.11
CA VAL A 132 13.05 -9.35 -0.31
C VAL A 132 11.87 -8.85 -1.14
N SER A 133 12.11 -8.43 -2.39
CA SER A 133 11.02 -8.01 -3.29
C SER A 133 10.02 -9.15 -3.52
N ALA A 134 10.49 -10.41 -3.71
CA ALA A 134 9.63 -11.57 -3.83
C ALA A 134 8.75 -11.75 -2.57
N LEU A 135 9.32 -11.63 -1.38
CA LEU A 135 8.59 -11.74 -0.11
C LEU A 135 7.57 -10.62 0.06
N LEU A 136 7.98 -9.36 -0.12
CA LEU A 136 7.14 -8.18 0.12
C LEU A 136 5.94 -8.11 -0.81
N HIS A 137 6.14 -8.47 -2.11
CA HIS A 137 5.12 -8.31 -3.15
C HIS A 137 4.21 -9.52 -3.32
N SER A 138 4.59 -10.69 -2.81
CA SER A 138 3.77 -11.90 -2.96
C SER A 138 2.67 -12.01 -1.91
N ALA A 139 3.01 -12.16 -0.64
CA ALA A 139 2.04 -12.56 0.38
C ALA A 139 2.18 -11.83 1.73
N THR A 140 3.13 -10.89 1.88
CA THR A 140 3.38 -10.29 3.18
C THR A 140 2.80 -8.89 3.31
N MET A 141 3.64 -7.87 3.24
CA MET A 141 3.28 -6.50 3.57
C MET A 141 2.15 -5.94 2.71
N VAL A 142 2.28 -6.04 1.39
CA VAL A 142 1.30 -5.44 0.46
C VAL A 142 -0.04 -6.17 0.47
N ALA A 143 -0.03 -7.47 0.75
CA ALA A 143 -1.23 -8.29 0.88
C ALA A 143 -2.00 -7.99 2.18
N ALA A 144 -1.31 -7.51 3.23
CA ALA A 144 -1.93 -7.25 4.53
C ALA A 144 -3.06 -6.21 4.45
N GLY A 145 -2.91 -5.16 3.62
CA GLY A 145 -3.96 -4.15 3.45
C GLY A 145 -5.23 -4.72 2.82
N VAL A 146 -5.09 -5.49 1.75
CA VAL A 146 -6.23 -6.19 1.13
C VAL A 146 -6.84 -7.19 2.10
N TYR A 147 -6.02 -7.97 2.79
CA TYR A 147 -6.49 -8.96 3.75
C TYR A 147 -7.30 -8.34 4.89
N ILE A 148 -6.83 -7.25 5.50
CA ILE A 148 -7.57 -6.60 6.58
C ILE A 148 -8.88 -5.98 6.07
N PHE A 149 -8.92 -5.50 4.83
CA PHE A 149 -10.16 -5.04 4.22
C PHE A 149 -11.16 -6.19 4.00
N MET A 150 -10.71 -7.35 3.52
CA MET A 150 -11.54 -8.56 3.46
C MET A 150 -12.07 -8.95 4.84
N ARG A 151 -11.23 -8.92 5.87
CA ARG A 151 -11.61 -9.23 7.26
C ARG A 151 -12.63 -8.24 7.82
N LEU A 152 -12.46 -6.94 7.55
CA LEU A 152 -13.43 -5.91 7.92
C LEU A 152 -14.78 -6.16 7.22
N THR A 153 -14.74 -6.44 5.90
CA THR A 153 -15.94 -6.72 5.11
C THR A 153 -16.72 -7.93 5.67
N LEU A 154 -16.01 -9.01 6.01
CA LEU A 154 -16.63 -10.19 6.64
C LEU A 154 -17.23 -9.86 8.01
N SER A 155 -16.55 -9.09 8.84
CA SER A 155 -17.06 -8.68 10.15
C SER A 155 -18.34 -7.84 10.06
N ILE A 156 -18.38 -6.91 9.09
CA ILE A 156 -19.57 -6.10 8.82
C ILE A 156 -20.71 -6.97 8.24
N TYR A 157 -20.36 -7.97 7.40
CA TYR A 157 -21.32 -8.94 6.83
C TYR A 157 -21.95 -9.80 7.93
N ASP A 158 -21.13 -10.38 8.81
CA ASP A 158 -21.60 -11.24 9.92
C ASP A 158 -22.52 -10.48 10.87
N ALA A 159 -22.35 -9.18 11.01
CA ALA A 159 -23.25 -8.31 11.77
C ALA A 159 -24.50 -7.86 10.99
N GLY A 160 -24.68 -8.29 9.73
CA GLY A 160 -25.82 -7.89 8.89
C GLY A 160 -25.81 -6.41 8.50
N ALA A 161 -24.66 -5.72 8.57
CA ALA A 161 -24.56 -4.27 8.43
C ALA A 161 -23.97 -3.81 7.07
N LEU A 162 -23.75 -4.71 6.10
CA LEU A 162 -23.20 -4.34 4.78
C LEU A 162 -24.10 -3.38 3.99
N SER A 163 -25.42 -3.46 4.17
CA SER A 163 -26.39 -2.60 3.47
C SER A 163 -26.54 -1.22 4.09
N ALA A 164 -25.79 -0.89 5.15
CA ALA A 164 -25.84 0.43 5.76
C ALA A 164 -25.43 1.52 4.75
N PRO A 165 -26.16 2.66 4.64
CA PRO A 165 -25.91 3.66 3.62
C PRO A 165 -24.49 4.22 3.61
N GLY A 166 -23.86 4.39 4.79
CA GLY A 166 -22.48 4.85 4.89
C GLY A 166 -21.46 3.81 4.38
N VAL A 167 -21.77 2.50 4.52
CA VAL A 167 -20.97 1.41 3.95
C VAL A 167 -21.08 1.45 2.42
N LEU A 168 -22.31 1.54 1.89
CA LEU A 168 -22.52 1.62 0.43
C LEU A 168 -21.71 2.76 -0.18
N VAL A 169 -21.81 3.98 0.34
CA VAL A 169 -21.06 5.13 -0.18
C VAL A 169 -19.55 4.88 -0.14
N THR A 170 -19.04 4.38 0.99
CA THR A 170 -17.59 4.12 1.13
C THR A 170 -17.12 3.04 0.17
N TYR A 171 -17.85 1.94 0.07
CA TYR A 171 -17.46 0.82 -0.80
C TYR A 171 -17.54 1.18 -2.28
N LEU A 172 -18.50 2.04 -2.68
CA LEU A 172 -18.53 2.59 -4.05
C LEU A 172 -17.21 3.33 -4.38
N VAL A 173 -16.72 4.17 -3.49
CA VAL A 173 -15.44 4.86 -3.65
C VAL A 173 -14.28 3.85 -3.76
N VAL A 174 -14.28 2.81 -2.92
CA VAL A 174 -13.24 1.77 -2.93
C VAL A 174 -13.26 0.96 -4.24
N ILE A 175 -14.44 0.65 -4.81
CA ILE A 175 -14.56 -0.01 -6.13
C ILE A 175 -13.78 0.79 -7.17
N TYR A 176 -14.06 2.09 -7.29
CA TYR A 176 -13.43 2.92 -8.32
C TYR A 176 -11.95 3.15 -8.06
N ILE A 177 -11.53 3.42 -6.82
CA ILE A 177 -10.11 3.56 -6.48
C ILE A 177 -9.37 2.26 -6.78
N GLY A 178 -9.90 1.10 -6.39
CA GLY A 178 -9.27 -0.19 -6.62
C GLY A 178 -9.14 -0.51 -8.11
N LEU A 179 -10.20 -0.40 -8.88
CA LEU A 179 -10.18 -0.69 -10.30
C LEU A 179 -9.36 0.33 -11.11
N LEU A 180 -9.38 1.61 -10.74
CA LEU A 180 -8.48 2.61 -11.31
C LEU A 180 -7.03 2.28 -10.99
N THR A 181 -6.71 1.89 -9.75
CA THR A 181 -5.37 1.44 -9.35
C THR A 181 -4.94 0.23 -10.19
N ALA A 182 -5.85 -0.70 -10.46
CA ALA A 182 -5.58 -1.87 -11.30
C ALA A 182 -5.20 -1.46 -12.73
N LEU A 183 -5.94 -0.55 -13.34
CA LEU A 183 -5.65 -0.05 -14.68
C LEU A 183 -4.32 0.72 -14.72
N LEU A 184 -4.12 1.66 -13.80
CA LEU A 184 -2.90 2.47 -13.73
C LEU A 184 -1.66 1.59 -13.49
N GLY A 185 -1.74 0.61 -12.58
CA GLY A 185 -0.65 -0.33 -12.33
C GLY A 185 -0.31 -1.19 -13.55
N SER A 186 -1.33 -1.64 -14.30
CA SER A 186 -1.16 -2.41 -15.54
C SER A 186 -0.52 -1.58 -16.65
N LEU A 187 -0.96 -0.33 -16.84
CA LEU A 187 -0.40 0.60 -17.84
C LEU A 187 1.07 0.93 -17.53
N LEU A 188 1.39 1.16 -16.26
CA LEU A 188 2.76 1.39 -15.82
C LEU A 188 3.64 0.16 -16.11
N ALA A 189 3.15 -1.05 -15.76
CA ALA A 189 3.86 -2.29 -16.01
C ALA A 189 4.07 -2.56 -17.53
N LEU A 190 3.15 -2.11 -18.37
CA LEU A 190 3.26 -2.21 -19.82
C LEU A 190 4.31 -1.25 -20.41
N ALA A 191 4.48 -0.06 -19.83
CA ALA A 191 5.36 0.98 -20.37
C ALA A 191 6.81 0.87 -19.89
N VAL A 192 7.02 0.59 -18.60
CA VAL A 192 8.36 0.57 -17.98
C VAL A 192 9.22 -0.58 -18.52
N ASN A 193 10.55 -0.37 -18.53
CA ASN A 193 11.52 -1.37 -19.00
C ASN A 193 12.35 -2.01 -17.86
N GLU A 194 12.27 -1.53 -16.64
CA GLU A 194 12.97 -2.10 -15.49
C GLU A 194 12.20 -3.29 -14.91
N ARG A 195 12.80 -4.50 -14.93
CA ARG A 195 12.17 -5.79 -14.56
C ARG A 195 11.42 -5.75 -13.24
N LYS A 196 12.06 -5.28 -12.17
CA LYS A 196 11.45 -5.26 -10.84
C LYS A 196 10.34 -4.22 -10.74
N VAL A 197 10.47 -3.06 -11.39
CA VAL A 197 9.45 -2.01 -11.41
C VAL A 197 8.22 -2.45 -12.19
N ILE A 198 8.38 -3.20 -13.30
CA ILE A 198 7.27 -3.86 -14.02
C ILE A 198 6.49 -4.75 -13.07
N LEU A 199 7.19 -5.60 -12.31
CA LEU A 199 6.55 -6.52 -11.37
C LEU A 199 5.90 -5.79 -10.19
N ALA A 200 6.46 -4.67 -9.73
CA ALA A 200 5.85 -3.81 -8.72
C ALA A 200 4.57 -3.13 -9.24
N GLY A 201 4.58 -2.59 -10.46
CA GLY A 201 3.38 -2.05 -11.11
C GLY A 201 2.29 -3.10 -11.26
N SER A 202 2.67 -4.32 -11.65
CA SER A 202 1.72 -5.42 -11.72
C SER A 202 1.21 -5.90 -10.34
N THR A 203 1.99 -5.73 -9.27
CA THR A 203 1.50 -5.95 -7.89
C THR A 203 0.47 -4.91 -7.51
N MET A 204 0.76 -3.62 -7.76
CA MET A 204 -0.21 -2.53 -7.62
C MET A 204 -1.53 -2.85 -8.33
N ALA A 205 -1.46 -3.33 -9.59
CA ALA A 205 -2.63 -3.71 -10.36
C ALA A 205 -3.43 -4.85 -9.70
N SER A 206 -2.76 -5.92 -9.27
CA SER A 206 -3.42 -7.05 -8.61
C SER A 206 -4.08 -6.66 -7.29
N LEU A 207 -3.43 -5.85 -6.48
CA LEU A 207 -3.98 -5.35 -5.21
C LEU A 207 -5.18 -4.44 -5.45
N GLY A 208 -5.14 -3.63 -6.52
CA GLY A 208 -6.27 -2.83 -6.95
C GLY A 208 -7.48 -3.68 -7.34
N LEU A 209 -7.27 -4.75 -8.11
CA LEU A 209 -8.34 -5.72 -8.42
C LEU A 209 -8.94 -6.31 -7.14
N MET A 210 -8.12 -6.81 -6.23
CA MET A 210 -8.60 -7.41 -4.97
C MET A 210 -9.41 -6.41 -4.12
N MET A 211 -8.94 -5.16 -3.99
CA MET A 211 -9.66 -4.11 -3.27
C MET A 211 -11.00 -3.80 -3.94
N GLY A 212 -10.99 -3.56 -5.27
CA GLY A 212 -12.20 -3.23 -6.02
C GLY A 212 -13.23 -4.35 -5.98
N ILE A 213 -12.81 -5.61 -6.17
CA ILE A 213 -13.71 -6.78 -6.12
C ILE A 213 -14.27 -7.00 -4.70
N THR A 214 -13.44 -6.94 -3.65
CA THR A 214 -13.93 -7.05 -2.27
C THR A 214 -14.99 -6.00 -1.97
N ALA A 215 -14.82 -4.78 -2.49
CA ALA A 215 -15.73 -3.67 -2.26
C ALA A 215 -17.09 -3.83 -2.97
N VAL A 216 -17.26 -4.78 -3.89
CA VAL A 216 -18.57 -5.09 -4.50
C VAL A 216 -19.50 -5.80 -3.51
N SER A 217 -19.00 -6.38 -2.43
CA SER A 217 -19.75 -7.21 -1.48
C SER A 217 -21.08 -6.62 -0.99
N PRO A 218 -21.23 -5.31 -0.70
CA PRO A 218 -22.51 -4.73 -0.28
C PRO A 218 -23.60 -4.70 -1.37
N TYR A 219 -23.23 -4.85 -2.63
CA TYR A 219 -24.12 -4.71 -3.78
C TYR A 219 -24.58 -6.04 -4.36
N ILE A 220 -24.00 -7.16 -3.90
CA ILE A 220 -24.29 -8.52 -4.37
C ILE A 220 -24.78 -9.38 -3.23
N ASN A 221 -25.87 -10.13 -3.46
CA ASN A 221 -26.44 -11.05 -2.47
C ASN A 221 -25.90 -12.48 -2.58
N SER A 222 -24.99 -12.75 -3.54
CA SER A 222 -24.44 -14.08 -3.76
C SER A 222 -23.43 -14.44 -2.68
N THR A 223 -23.66 -15.61 -2.08
CA THR A 223 -22.80 -16.16 -1.02
C THR A 223 -22.43 -17.60 -1.31
N VAL A 224 -21.30 -18.05 -0.75
CA VAL A 224 -20.82 -19.44 -0.82
C VAL A 224 -20.65 -19.97 0.59
N THR A 225 -21.06 -21.19 0.82
CA THR A 225 -20.83 -21.89 2.08
C THR A 225 -19.56 -22.71 2.00
N ILE A 226 -18.60 -22.41 2.87
CA ILE A 226 -17.33 -23.13 2.99
C ILE A 226 -17.25 -23.72 4.39
N GLY A 227 -17.51 -25.03 4.51
CA GLY A 227 -17.64 -25.67 5.81
C GLY A 227 -18.83 -25.09 6.58
N SER A 228 -18.59 -24.47 7.73
CA SER A 228 -19.61 -23.81 8.57
C SER A 228 -19.74 -22.30 8.29
N TYR A 229 -18.95 -21.74 7.38
CA TYR A 229 -18.93 -20.28 7.13
C TYR A 229 -19.66 -19.94 5.84
N ILE A 230 -20.45 -18.86 5.90
CA ILE A 230 -21.06 -18.25 4.72
C ILE A 230 -20.26 -17.00 4.37
N VAL A 231 -19.76 -16.94 3.14
CA VAL A 231 -18.85 -15.88 2.69
C VAL A 231 -19.43 -15.20 1.44
N PRO A 232 -19.44 -13.87 1.35
CA PRO A 232 -19.78 -13.17 0.11
C PRO A 232 -18.87 -13.62 -1.04
N VAL A 233 -19.45 -13.91 -2.21
CA VAL A 233 -18.72 -14.39 -3.39
C VAL A 233 -17.59 -13.43 -3.78
N ALA A 234 -17.82 -12.13 -3.70
CA ALA A 234 -16.82 -11.12 -4.02
C ALA A 234 -15.55 -11.24 -3.14
N VAL A 235 -15.71 -11.48 -1.82
CA VAL A 235 -14.58 -11.71 -0.91
C VAL A 235 -13.86 -13.01 -1.26
N LEU A 236 -14.59 -14.09 -1.57
CA LEU A 236 -14.00 -15.37 -1.95
C LEU A 236 -13.15 -15.25 -3.22
N VAL A 237 -13.69 -14.62 -4.27
CA VAL A 237 -12.99 -14.42 -5.54
C VAL A 237 -11.71 -13.60 -5.34
N ALA A 238 -11.78 -12.52 -4.59
CA ALA A 238 -10.62 -11.70 -4.26
C ALA A 238 -9.57 -12.47 -3.44
N PHE A 239 -9.99 -13.30 -2.50
CA PHE A 239 -9.10 -14.14 -1.70
C PHE A 239 -8.41 -15.26 -2.54
N LEU A 240 -9.15 -15.89 -3.44
CA LEU A 240 -8.57 -16.87 -4.37
C LEU A 240 -7.53 -16.21 -5.28
N TYR A 241 -7.82 -14.98 -5.74
CA TYR A 241 -6.84 -14.21 -6.51
C TYR A 241 -5.59 -13.86 -5.69
N LEU A 242 -5.72 -13.59 -4.40
CA LEU A 242 -4.59 -13.38 -3.51
C LEU A 242 -3.65 -14.60 -3.46
N ILE A 243 -4.21 -15.82 -3.44
CA ILE A 243 -3.42 -17.06 -3.42
C ILE A 243 -2.60 -17.22 -4.71
N ILE A 244 -3.24 -17.10 -5.88
CA ILE A 244 -2.52 -17.23 -7.15
C ILE A 244 -1.53 -16.10 -7.38
N HIS A 245 -1.88 -14.88 -6.92
CA HIS A 245 -1.00 -13.73 -6.94
C HIS A 245 0.28 -14.00 -6.13
N ALA A 246 0.14 -14.49 -4.89
CA ALA A 246 1.26 -14.76 -4.01
C ALA A 246 2.29 -15.70 -4.67
N LEU A 247 1.84 -16.81 -5.21
CA LEU A 247 2.70 -17.82 -5.82
C LEU A 247 3.32 -17.35 -7.14
N SER A 248 2.51 -16.76 -8.02
CA SER A 248 2.99 -16.27 -9.31
C SER A 248 3.96 -15.09 -9.16
N LYS A 249 3.71 -14.18 -8.21
CA LYS A 249 4.62 -13.06 -7.95
C LYS A 249 5.93 -13.53 -7.36
N ALA A 250 5.91 -14.45 -6.39
CA ALA A 250 7.14 -15.05 -5.87
C ALA A 250 7.98 -15.64 -7.02
N THR A 251 7.35 -16.40 -7.91
CA THR A 251 8.00 -16.97 -9.09
C THR A 251 8.63 -15.89 -9.98
N LEU A 252 7.85 -14.88 -10.38
CA LEU A 252 8.31 -13.83 -11.31
C LEU A 252 9.44 -12.97 -10.72
N PHE A 253 9.37 -12.63 -9.44
CA PHE A 253 10.45 -11.89 -8.78
C PHE A 253 11.73 -12.72 -8.63
N LEU A 254 11.64 -13.99 -8.22
CA LEU A 254 12.80 -14.87 -8.12
C LEU A 254 13.45 -15.09 -9.49
N VAL A 255 12.66 -15.31 -10.56
CA VAL A 255 13.17 -15.35 -11.93
C VAL A 255 13.82 -14.03 -12.32
N SER A 256 13.20 -12.89 -12.00
CA SER A 256 13.78 -11.58 -12.27
C SER A 256 15.15 -11.40 -11.59
N GLY A 257 15.30 -11.88 -10.36
CA GLY A 257 16.59 -11.89 -9.66
C GLY A 257 17.64 -12.72 -10.38
N HIS A 258 17.28 -13.94 -10.79
CA HIS A 258 18.18 -14.80 -11.55
C HIS A 258 18.60 -14.14 -12.89
N LEU A 259 17.62 -13.54 -13.61
CA LEU A 259 17.90 -12.79 -14.84
C LEU A 259 18.84 -11.60 -14.62
N ILE A 260 18.71 -10.86 -13.51
CA ILE A 260 19.62 -9.75 -13.19
C ILE A 260 21.05 -10.26 -12.98
N HIS A 261 21.23 -11.38 -12.29
CA HIS A 261 22.54 -12.01 -12.11
C HIS A 261 23.16 -12.49 -13.43
N GLU A 262 22.35 -13.13 -14.29
CA GLU A 262 22.83 -13.67 -15.57
C GLU A 262 23.10 -12.59 -16.64
N THR A 263 22.38 -11.48 -16.60
CA THR A 263 22.49 -10.44 -17.62
C THR A 263 23.27 -9.20 -17.16
N GLY A 264 23.56 -9.06 -15.86
CA GLY A 264 24.20 -7.89 -15.29
C GLY A 264 23.38 -6.59 -15.40
N THR A 265 22.09 -6.67 -15.73
CA THR A 265 21.24 -5.48 -15.89
C THR A 265 19.87 -5.65 -15.24
N ARG A 266 19.35 -4.56 -14.71
CA ARG A 266 17.98 -4.49 -14.14
C ARG A 266 16.90 -4.31 -15.20
N PHE A 267 17.28 -3.91 -16.41
CA PHE A 267 16.35 -3.65 -17.51
C PHE A 267 16.03 -4.92 -18.29
N ASN A 268 14.90 -4.92 -19.00
CA ASN A 268 14.52 -6.03 -19.87
C ASN A 268 15.61 -6.26 -20.91
N ALA A 269 16.18 -7.45 -20.90
CA ALA A 269 17.18 -7.87 -21.86
C ALA A 269 17.21 -9.40 -21.89
N GLY A 270 17.24 -9.99 -23.07
CA GLY A 270 17.32 -11.43 -23.26
C GLY A 270 16.74 -11.87 -24.61
N ASP A 271 17.41 -12.82 -25.22
CA ASP A 271 17.03 -13.43 -26.51
C ASP A 271 16.65 -14.90 -26.32
N PHE A 272 16.33 -15.57 -27.43
CA PHE A 272 15.96 -16.98 -27.41
C PHE A 272 17.10 -17.91 -26.96
N GLU A 273 18.36 -17.50 -27.08
CA GLU A 273 19.49 -18.26 -26.53
C GLU A 273 19.47 -18.26 -25.01
N LEU A 274 19.08 -17.15 -24.38
CA LEU A 274 18.87 -17.08 -22.93
C LEU A 274 17.74 -18.03 -22.49
N ALA A 275 16.64 -18.09 -23.24
CA ALA A 275 15.56 -19.05 -22.96
C ALA A 275 16.03 -20.50 -23.00
N LYS A 276 16.91 -20.85 -23.97
CA LYS A 276 17.48 -22.19 -24.07
C LYS A 276 18.41 -22.53 -22.92
N ARG A 277 19.16 -21.57 -22.42
CA ARG A 277 20.09 -21.74 -21.28
C ARG A 277 19.33 -21.83 -19.97
N MET A 278 18.33 -20.95 -19.76
CA MET A 278 17.54 -20.82 -18.55
C MET A 278 16.13 -21.42 -18.72
N LYS A 279 16.02 -22.67 -19.22
CA LYS A 279 14.73 -23.31 -19.53
C LYS A 279 13.74 -23.28 -18.37
N LEU A 280 14.19 -23.58 -17.15
CA LEU A 280 13.33 -23.57 -15.96
C LEU A 280 12.78 -22.17 -15.70
N ALA A 281 13.60 -21.12 -15.80
CA ALA A 281 13.15 -19.74 -15.64
C ALA A 281 12.13 -19.33 -16.70
N PHE A 282 12.37 -19.72 -17.96
CA PHE A 282 11.46 -19.45 -19.07
C PHE A 282 10.09 -20.11 -18.86
N TYR A 283 10.05 -21.42 -18.58
CA TYR A 283 8.78 -22.13 -18.38
C TYR A 283 8.07 -21.68 -17.09
N SER A 284 8.80 -21.42 -16.01
CA SER A 284 8.23 -20.87 -14.79
C SER A 284 7.62 -19.48 -15.00
N THR A 285 8.26 -18.64 -15.84
CA THR A 285 7.70 -17.33 -16.20
C THR A 285 6.41 -17.48 -17.00
N ILE A 286 6.35 -18.35 -17.98
CA ILE A 286 5.14 -18.61 -18.76
C ILE A 286 4.03 -19.13 -17.85
N ALA A 287 4.31 -20.12 -17.01
CA ALA A 287 3.34 -20.68 -16.07
C ALA A 287 2.75 -19.60 -15.14
N ALA A 288 3.61 -18.79 -14.53
CA ALA A 288 3.19 -17.69 -13.66
C ALA A 288 2.42 -16.60 -14.43
N ALA A 289 2.85 -16.25 -15.64
CA ALA A 289 2.19 -15.25 -16.48
C ALA A 289 0.79 -15.69 -16.90
N ILE A 290 0.62 -16.93 -17.35
CA ILE A 290 -0.68 -17.49 -17.74
C ILE A 290 -1.61 -17.59 -16.52
N THR A 291 -1.10 -18.10 -15.39
CA THR A 291 -1.89 -18.21 -14.16
C THR A 291 -2.37 -16.85 -13.68
N LEU A 292 -1.47 -15.86 -13.59
CA LEU A 292 -1.78 -14.55 -13.04
C LEU A 292 -2.62 -13.70 -14.00
N GLY A 293 -2.40 -13.84 -15.31
CA GLY A 293 -3.09 -13.09 -16.34
C GLY A 293 -4.51 -13.58 -16.66
N GLY A 294 -4.95 -14.64 -16.01
CA GLY A 294 -6.29 -15.18 -16.26
C GLY A 294 -6.45 -15.81 -17.65
N VAL A 295 -5.39 -16.38 -18.20
CA VAL A 295 -5.43 -17.07 -19.50
C VAL A 295 -5.81 -18.53 -19.29
N PRO A 296 -6.82 -19.08 -20.03
CA PRO A 296 -7.24 -20.47 -19.84
C PRO A 296 -6.10 -21.48 -20.05
N PRO A 297 -6.13 -22.67 -19.46
CA PRO A 297 -7.18 -23.23 -18.56
C PRO A 297 -6.86 -23.11 -17.06
N LEU A 298 -5.84 -22.30 -16.66
CA LEU A 298 -5.33 -22.27 -15.30
C LEU A 298 -6.28 -21.57 -14.31
N ALA A 299 -5.95 -21.62 -13.00
CA ALA A 299 -6.77 -21.08 -11.92
C ALA A 299 -7.16 -19.62 -12.14
N GLY A 300 -6.24 -18.80 -12.64
CA GLY A 300 -6.46 -17.39 -12.90
C GLY A 300 -7.65 -17.13 -13.82
N TYR A 301 -7.86 -17.96 -14.84
CA TYR A 301 -8.99 -17.83 -15.74
C TYR A 301 -10.34 -17.90 -15.02
N TRP A 302 -10.53 -18.92 -14.19
CA TRP A 302 -11.77 -19.11 -13.43
C TRP A 302 -12.00 -17.99 -12.43
N ILE A 303 -10.92 -17.47 -11.83
CA ILE A 303 -10.99 -16.38 -10.87
C ILE A 303 -11.30 -15.05 -11.57
N HIS A 304 -10.69 -14.77 -12.72
CA HIS A 304 -11.02 -13.59 -13.53
C HIS A 304 -12.47 -13.65 -14.06
N ALA A 305 -12.93 -14.82 -14.49
CA ALA A 305 -14.33 -15.00 -14.85
C ALA A 305 -15.28 -14.68 -13.69
N GLY A 306 -14.91 -15.09 -12.46
CA GLY A 306 -15.65 -14.70 -11.26
C GLY A 306 -15.61 -13.20 -10.96
N MET A 307 -14.49 -12.52 -11.22
CA MET A 307 -14.42 -11.05 -11.11
C MET A 307 -15.36 -10.36 -12.11
N ASP A 308 -15.37 -10.85 -13.35
CA ASP A 308 -16.24 -10.34 -14.42
C ASP A 308 -17.71 -10.51 -14.06
N ASP A 309 -18.12 -11.68 -13.56
CA ASP A 309 -19.49 -11.94 -13.13
C ASP A 309 -19.90 -11.04 -11.95
N VAL A 310 -19.05 -10.95 -10.92
CA VAL A 310 -19.30 -10.12 -9.73
C VAL A 310 -19.47 -8.65 -10.10
N VAL A 311 -18.61 -8.07 -10.95
CA VAL A 311 -18.69 -6.64 -11.27
C VAL A 311 -19.78 -6.34 -12.30
N SER A 312 -19.99 -7.22 -13.29
CA SER A 312 -21.04 -7.03 -14.29
C SER A 312 -22.44 -7.13 -13.67
N SER A 313 -22.65 -8.05 -12.72
CA SER A 313 -23.95 -8.22 -12.05
C SER A 313 -24.42 -6.98 -11.28
N VAL A 314 -23.48 -6.13 -10.85
CA VAL A 314 -23.78 -4.90 -10.09
C VAL A 314 -23.68 -3.62 -10.93
N GLY A 315 -23.39 -3.72 -12.22
CA GLY A 315 -23.18 -2.57 -13.10
C GLY A 315 -24.31 -1.54 -13.09
N GLN A 316 -25.55 -1.95 -12.91
CA GLN A 316 -26.68 -1.06 -12.76
C GLN A 316 -26.70 -0.25 -11.45
N TYR A 317 -26.04 -0.74 -10.39
CA TYR A 317 -25.98 -0.08 -9.07
C TYR A 317 -24.73 0.78 -8.92
N VAL A 318 -23.57 0.27 -9.38
CA VAL A 318 -22.28 0.93 -9.20
C VAL A 318 -21.81 1.68 -10.46
N GLY A 319 -22.54 1.52 -11.57
CA GLY A 319 -22.20 2.10 -12.88
C GLY A 319 -21.31 1.18 -13.73
N TRP A 320 -21.60 1.12 -15.02
CA TRP A 320 -20.87 0.33 -16.02
C TRP A 320 -19.42 0.79 -16.20
N GLY A 321 -19.05 1.98 -15.71
CA GLY A 321 -17.67 2.46 -15.66
C GLY A 321 -16.74 1.56 -14.84
N ALA A 322 -17.22 0.97 -13.76
CA ALA A 322 -16.46 0.00 -12.96
C ALA A 322 -16.12 -1.25 -13.79
N TYR A 323 -17.10 -1.78 -14.51
CA TYR A 323 -16.88 -2.94 -15.39
C TYR A 323 -15.90 -2.61 -16.54
N ALA A 324 -16.03 -1.45 -17.16
CA ALA A 324 -15.08 -1.00 -18.18
C ALA A 324 -13.65 -0.91 -17.65
N LEU A 325 -13.45 -0.39 -16.44
CA LEU A 325 -12.14 -0.33 -15.79
C LEU A 325 -11.58 -1.74 -15.54
N LEU A 326 -12.41 -2.70 -15.09
CA LEU A 326 -11.99 -4.08 -14.88
C LEU A 326 -11.50 -4.72 -16.18
N ILE A 327 -12.28 -4.63 -17.25
CA ILE A 327 -11.93 -5.21 -18.56
C ILE A 327 -10.65 -4.58 -19.11
N LEU A 328 -10.55 -3.26 -19.11
CA LEU A 328 -9.34 -2.56 -19.57
C LEU A 328 -8.11 -2.96 -18.75
N ALA A 329 -8.23 -3.01 -17.43
CA ALA A 329 -7.14 -3.44 -16.56
C ALA A 329 -6.70 -4.87 -16.89
N SER A 330 -7.63 -5.81 -17.06
CA SER A 330 -7.36 -7.23 -17.38
C SER A 330 -6.65 -7.40 -18.73
N VAL A 331 -7.11 -6.70 -19.76
CA VAL A 331 -6.49 -6.73 -21.10
C VAL A 331 -5.05 -6.22 -21.05
N VAL A 332 -4.83 -5.07 -20.43
CA VAL A 332 -3.49 -4.46 -20.30
C VAL A 332 -2.60 -5.36 -19.41
N TYR A 333 -3.18 -6.00 -18.40
CA TYR A 333 -2.49 -6.93 -17.51
C TYR A 333 -1.90 -8.12 -18.26
N VAL A 334 -2.67 -8.76 -19.12
CA VAL A 334 -2.19 -9.86 -19.98
C VAL A 334 -1.12 -9.38 -20.96
N ALA A 335 -1.31 -8.20 -21.54
CA ALA A 335 -0.37 -7.64 -22.48
C ALA A 335 1.03 -7.38 -21.86
N PHE A 336 1.11 -6.81 -20.65
CA PHE A 336 2.41 -6.60 -20.04
C PHE A 336 3.10 -7.91 -19.63
N LEU A 337 2.37 -8.94 -19.18
CA LEU A 337 2.94 -10.25 -18.86
C LEU A 337 3.56 -10.91 -20.08
N ALA A 338 2.87 -10.86 -21.22
CA ALA A 338 3.40 -11.33 -22.49
C ALA A 338 4.63 -10.54 -22.94
N ARG A 339 4.59 -9.19 -22.80
CA ARG A 339 5.72 -8.31 -23.09
C ARG A 339 6.92 -8.61 -22.20
N PHE A 340 6.73 -8.74 -20.89
CA PHE A 340 7.77 -9.12 -19.94
C PHE A 340 8.43 -10.44 -20.33
N THR A 341 7.64 -11.47 -20.64
CA THR A 341 8.14 -12.78 -21.09
C THR A 341 8.94 -12.66 -22.38
N SER A 342 8.41 -11.93 -23.36
CA SER A 342 9.05 -11.78 -24.67
C SER A 342 10.38 -11.03 -24.60
N LEU A 343 10.43 -9.89 -23.92
CA LEU A 343 11.63 -9.04 -23.82
C LEU A 343 12.75 -9.66 -22.98
N ASN A 344 12.42 -10.59 -22.11
CA ASN A 344 13.44 -11.24 -21.28
C ASN A 344 13.93 -12.60 -21.82
N PHE A 345 13.17 -13.24 -22.77
CA PHE A 345 13.50 -14.58 -23.21
C PHE A 345 13.42 -14.82 -24.73
N ILE A 346 12.81 -13.90 -25.51
CA ILE A 346 12.51 -14.20 -26.92
C ILE A 346 13.06 -13.11 -27.85
N LYS A 347 12.70 -11.85 -27.60
CA LYS A 347 12.93 -10.71 -28.50
C LYS A 347 13.49 -9.47 -27.81
N GLY A 348 14.10 -9.63 -26.66
CA GLY A 348 14.83 -8.55 -26.01
C GLY A 348 16.22 -8.29 -26.62
N GLU A 349 16.92 -7.35 -26.05
CA GLU A 349 18.30 -7.05 -26.47
C GLU A 349 19.23 -8.23 -26.14
N ARG A 350 20.15 -8.50 -27.05
CA ARG A 350 21.15 -9.54 -26.88
C ARG A 350 22.15 -9.11 -25.81
N VAL A 351 22.34 -9.92 -24.78
CA VAL A 351 23.24 -9.63 -23.67
C VAL A 351 24.45 -10.54 -23.73
N LYS A 352 25.65 -9.97 -23.52
CA LYS A 352 26.84 -10.79 -23.26
C LYS A 352 26.62 -11.52 -21.93
N HIS A 353 26.82 -12.83 -21.95
CA HIS A 353 26.70 -13.67 -20.77
C HIS A 353 27.69 -13.21 -19.69
N VAL A 354 27.18 -12.89 -18.52
CA VAL A 354 27.97 -12.71 -17.30
C VAL A 354 27.83 -14.00 -16.51
N GLU A 355 28.95 -14.66 -16.19
CA GLU A 355 28.92 -15.91 -15.40
C GLU A 355 28.38 -15.62 -13.99
N GLY A 356 27.11 -15.91 -13.78
CA GLY A 356 26.46 -15.77 -12.48
C GLY A 356 26.57 -17.03 -11.64
N HIS A 357 26.94 -16.90 -10.38
CA HIS A 357 27.17 -18.05 -9.48
C HIS A 357 25.93 -18.49 -8.67
N GLY A 358 24.73 -18.04 -9.00
CA GLY A 358 23.53 -18.25 -8.17
C GLY A 358 22.52 -19.31 -8.65
N GLY A 359 22.83 -20.06 -9.71
CA GLY A 359 21.86 -20.74 -10.54
C GLY A 359 20.94 -21.76 -9.90
N LEU A 360 21.44 -22.75 -9.17
CA LEU A 360 20.62 -23.92 -8.79
C LEU A 360 19.61 -23.62 -7.68
N THR A 361 19.99 -22.93 -6.65
CA THR A 361 19.11 -22.61 -5.50
C THR A 361 17.94 -21.72 -5.90
N MET A 362 18.22 -20.71 -6.72
CA MET A 362 17.18 -19.85 -7.30
C MET A 362 16.28 -20.64 -8.25
N ALA A 363 16.87 -21.49 -9.10
CA ALA A 363 16.12 -22.32 -10.03
C ALA A 363 15.15 -23.28 -9.32
N ILE A 364 15.56 -23.91 -8.26
CA ILE A 364 14.71 -24.76 -7.42
C ILE A 364 13.58 -23.91 -6.80
N SER A 365 13.90 -22.76 -6.21
CA SER A 365 12.93 -21.92 -5.49
C SER A 365 11.79 -21.46 -6.41
N TYR A 366 12.08 -20.88 -7.59
CA TYR A 366 11.01 -20.43 -8.48
C TYR A 366 10.31 -21.60 -9.20
N SER A 367 10.96 -22.74 -9.40
CA SER A 367 10.30 -23.91 -9.96
C SER A 367 9.28 -24.51 -8.99
N ILE A 368 9.59 -24.55 -7.69
CA ILE A 368 8.62 -24.98 -6.67
C ILE A 368 7.42 -24.05 -6.66
N THR A 369 7.64 -22.73 -6.58
CA THR A 369 6.54 -21.76 -6.54
C THR A 369 5.71 -21.78 -7.83
N ALA A 370 6.32 -21.98 -9.00
CA ALA A 370 5.61 -22.13 -10.26
C ALA A 370 4.76 -23.42 -10.31
N THR A 371 5.32 -24.54 -9.82
CA THR A 371 4.60 -25.83 -9.78
C THR A 371 3.39 -25.73 -8.84
N VAL A 372 3.56 -25.12 -7.66
CA VAL A 372 2.45 -24.91 -6.73
C VAL A 372 1.42 -23.95 -7.33
N ALA A 373 1.85 -22.91 -8.06
CA ALA A 373 0.94 -22.01 -8.76
C ALA A 373 0.10 -22.75 -9.82
N LEU A 374 0.69 -23.67 -10.58
CA LEU A 374 -0.05 -24.53 -11.50
C LEU A 374 -1.03 -25.45 -10.77
N ALA A 375 -0.63 -26.04 -9.65
CA ALA A 375 -1.49 -26.91 -8.85
C ALA A 375 -2.71 -26.18 -8.26
N THR A 376 -2.68 -24.85 -8.13
CA THR A 376 -3.84 -24.06 -7.65
C THR A 376 -5.05 -24.20 -8.58
N VAL A 377 -4.90 -24.70 -9.80
CA VAL A 377 -6.05 -24.97 -10.69
C VAL A 377 -7.09 -25.88 -10.04
N ALA A 378 -6.68 -26.76 -9.13
CA ALA A 378 -7.59 -27.63 -8.39
C ALA A 378 -8.48 -26.88 -7.39
N ILE A 379 -8.05 -25.74 -6.86
CA ILE A 379 -8.76 -25.01 -5.78
C ILE A 379 -10.15 -24.54 -6.22
N PRO A 380 -10.36 -23.85 -7.35
CA PRO A 380 -11.69 -23.45 -7.78
C PRO A 380 -12.65 -24.63 -7.93
N PHE A 381 -12.16 -25.77 -8.43
CA PHE A 381 -12.99 -26.97 -8.63
C PHE A 381 -13.33 -27.67 -7.30
N THR A 382 -12.38 -27.77 -6.37
CA THR A 382 -12.64 -28.38 -5.05
C THR A 382 -13.60 -27.56 -4.18
N LEU A 383 -13.60 -26.24 -4.36
CA LEU A 383 -14.51 -25.33 -3.64
C LEU A 383 -15.86 -25.14 -4.37
N GLY A 384 -16.08 -25.82 -5.50
CA GLY A 384 -17.31 -25.65 -6.27
C GLY A 384 -17.48 -24.26 -6.89
N VAL A 385 -16.43 -23.47 -6.94
CA VAL A 385 -16.44 -22.09 -7.46
C VAL A 385 -16.98 -22.00 -8.89
N PRO A 386 -16.64 -22.90 -9.84
CA PRO A 386 -17.19 -22.84 -11.19
C PRO A 386 -18.71 -22.93 -11.23
N SER A 387 -19.33 -23.76 -10.39
CA SER A 387 -20.79 -23.93 -10.36
C SER A 387 -21.53 -22.74 -9.76
N VAL A 388 -20.82 -21.90 -8.98
CA VAL A 388 -21.37 -20.70 -8.33
C VAL A 388 -21.11 -19.46 -9.19
N LEU A 389 -19.98 -19.41 -9.90
CA LEU A 389 -19.54 -18.25 -10.67
C LEU A 389 -19.91 -18.34 -12.17
N ILE A 390 -20.20 -19.53 -12.70
CA ILE A 390 -20.51 -19.69 -14.11
C ILE A 390 -22.01 -19.89 -14.26
N ASN A 391 -22.70 -18.80 -14.58
CA ASN A 391 -24.07 -18.87 -15.06
C ASN A 391 -24.06 -19.48 -16.48
N PRO A 392 -24.85 -20.56 -16.78
CA PRO A 392 -24.85 -21.20 -18.09
C PRO A 392 -25.10 -20.27 -19.29
N GLY A 393 -25.71 -19.10 -19.08
CA GLY A 393 -25.87 -18.07 -20.11
C GLY A 393 -24.61 -17.24 -20.41
N LEU A 394 -23.57 -17.32 -19.56
CA LEU A 394 -22.31 -16.59 -19.68
C LEU A 394 -21.18 -17.44 -20.32
N ASP A 395 -21.38 -18.76 -20.49
CA ASP A 395 -20.33 -19.68 -20.96
C ASP A 395 -19.71 -19.23 -22.30
N ALA A 396 -20.52 -18.80 -23.27
CA ALA A 396 -20.01 -18.33 -24.55
C ALA A 396 -19.24 -17.00 -24.44
N TYR A 397 -19.66 -16.13 -23.55
CA TYR A 397 -18.99 -14.84 -23.29
C TYR A 397 -17.66 -15.06 -22.57
N VAL A 398 -17.64 -15.89 -21.54
CA VAL A 398 -16.43 -16.24 -20.77
C VAL A 398 -15.41 -16.93 -21.66
N ILE A 399 -15.85 -17.89 -22.52
CA ILE A 399 -15.00 -18.53 -23.52
C ILE A 399 -14.44 -17.49 -24.51
N GLY A 400 -15.31 -16.57 -24.98
CA GLY A 400 -14.91 -15.50 -25.90
C GLY A 400 -13.82 -14.61 -25.31
N ILE A 401 -13.95 -14.18 -24.05
CA ILE A 401 -12.91 -13.41 -23.34
C ILE A 401 -11.62 -14.25 -23.27
N GLY A 402 -11.68 -15.52 -22.90
CA GLY A 402 -10.51 -16.40 -22.83
C GLY A 402 -9.76 -16.49 -24.16
N VAL A 403 -10.48 -16.59 -25.28
CA VAL A 403 -9.88 -16.56 -26.63
C VAL A 403 -9.20 -15.22 -26.91
N VAL A 404 -9.85 -14.12 -26.59
CA VAL A 404 -9.28 -12.75 -26.75
C VAL A 404 -8.01 -12.60 -25.92
N LEU A 405 -7.99 -13.07 -24.68
CA LEU A 405 -6.81 -13.02 -23.82
C LEU A 405 -5.65 -13.85 -24.41
N TRP A 406 -5.92 -15.04 -24.97
CA TRP A 406 -4.91 -15.83 -25.70
C TRP A 406 -4.38 -15.10 -26.93
N VAL A 407 -5.26 -14.51 -27.73
CA VAL A 407 -4.87 -13.74 -28.93
C VAL A 407 -3.95 -12.58 -28.54
N ILE A 408 -4.31 -11.82 -27.51
CA ILE A 408 -3.50 -10.70 -26.99
C ILE A 408 -2.15 -11.23 -26.50
N PHE A 409 -2.15 -12.29 -25.68
CA PHE A 409 -0.92 -12.86 -25.13
C PHE A 409 0.04 -13.29 -26.24
N ILE A 410 -0.43 -14.06 -27.24
CA ILE A 410 0.39 -14.53 -28.36
C ILE A 410 0.85 -13.36 -29.24
N ALA A 411 -0.05 -12.42 -29.56
CA ALA A 411 0.29 -11.28 -30.42
C ALA A 411 1.40 -10.42 -29.81
N VAL A 412 1.31 -10.12 -28.51
CA VAL A 412 2.32 -9.34 -27.79
C VAL A 412 3.60 -10.14 -27.59
N LEU A 413 3.49 -11.45 -27.33
CA LEU A 413 4.66 -12.34 -27.22
C LEU A 413 5.49 -12.36 -28.52
N ILE A 414 4.82 -12.36 -29.69
CA ILE A 414 5.47 -12.36 -31.00
C ILE A 414 6.01 -10.97 -31.37
N LYS A 415 5.27 -9.90 -31.04
CA LYS A 415 5.64 -8.52 -31.35
C LYS A 415 5.54 -7.66 -30.09
N PRO A 416 6.48 -7.78 -29.15
CA PRO A 416 6.52 -6.85 -28.03
C PRO A 416 6.88 -5.48 -28.58
N ARG A 417 5.93 -4.56 -28.52
CA ARG A 417 6.22 -3.15 -28.85
C ARG A 417 7.19 -2.62 -27.80
N SER A 418 8.45 -2.47 -28.18
CA SER A 418 9.46 -1.79 -27.38
C SER A 418 9.38 -0.28 -27.55
N GLU A 419 8.75 0.16 -28.65
CA GLU A 419 8.61 1.56 -28.99
C GLU A 419 7.38 2.17 -28.34
N SER A 420 7.59 3.37 -27.88
CA SER A 420 6.75 4.18 -27.00
C SER A 420 5.28 4.30 -27.44
N LEU A 421 4.39 4.35 -26.46
CA LEU A 421 3.02 4.86 -26.60
C LEU A 421 2.99 6.39 -26.92
N GLY A 422 4.02 6.90 -27.63
CA GLY A 422 4.19 8.33 -27.90
C GLY A 422 4.42 9.16 -26.63
N GLY A 423 3.84 10.37 -26.55
CA GLY A 423 3.98 11.24 -25.37
C GLY A 423 3.43 10.66 -24.07
N LEU A 424 2.52 9.67 -24.12
CA LEU A 424 1.99 8.97 -22.95
C LEU A 424 3.02 8.04 -22.30
N THR A 425 4.04 7.56 -23.04
CA THR A 425 5.11 6.73 -22.46
C THR A 425 5.84 7.46 -21.37
N ASN A 426 6.17 8.73 -21.57
CA ASN A 426 6.84 9.54 -20.56
C ASN A 426 6.02 9.66 -19.27
N LEU A 427 4.68 9.75 -19.37
CA LEU A 427 3.80 9.78 -18.22
C LEU A 427 3.91 8.49 -17.40
N PHE A 428 3.90 7.34 -18.07
CA PHE A 428 3.96 6.03 -17.41
C PHE A 428 5.37 5.67 -16.93
N GLU A 429 6.40 5.89 -17.74
CA GLU A 429 7.79 5.67 -17.33
C GLU A 429 8.20 6.55 -16.15
N ARG A 430 7.68 7.77 -16.09
CA ARG A 430 7.87 8.69 -14.96
C ARG A 430 6.84 8.49 -13.83
N ARG A 431 6.19 7.34 -13.78
CA ARG A 431 5.30 6.92 -12.70
C ARG A 431 4.22 7.94 -12.38
N TYR A 432 3.58 8.48 -13.42
CA TYR A 432 2.54 9.53 -13.34
C TYR A 432 3.01 10.83 -12.66
N TYR A 433 4.30 11.08 -12.57
CA TYR A 433 4.92 12.17 -11.83
C TYR A 433 4.55 12.23 -10.33
N ILE A 434 3.94 11.16 -9.79
CA ILE A 434 3.52 11.10 -8.38
C ILE A 434 4.73 11.21 -7.47
N GLN A 435 5.87 10.61 -7.85
CA GLN A 435 7.11 10.73 -7.11
C GLN A 435 7.45 12.20 -6.85
N ALA A 436 7.53 13.03 -7.89
CA ALA A 436 7.88 14.43 -7.75
C ALA A 436 6.82 15.22 -6.97
N LEU A 437 5.55 14.90 -7.18
CA LEU A 437 4.45 15.53 -6.44
C LEU A 437 4.53 15.21 -4.94
N MET A 438 4.74 13.95 -4.60
CA MET A 438 4.88 13.51 -3.19
C MET A 438 6.14 14.10 -2.55
N ASP A 439 7.26 14.18 -3.27
CA ASP A 439 8.47 14.80 -2.77
C ASP A 439 8.27 16.30 -2.50
N ILE A 440 7.52 17.00 -3.34
CA ILE A 440 7.18 18.42 -3.13
C ILE A 440 6.28 18.58 -1.90
N ILE A 441 5.23 17.75 -1.78
CA ILE A 441 4.28 17.80 -0.66
C ILE A 441 4.99 17.43 0.65
N LEU A 442 5.75 16.33 0.68
CA LEU A 442 6.44 15.85 1.88
C LEU A 442 7.55 16.80 2.31
N ALA A 443 8.33 17.35 1.36
CA ALA A 443 9.34 18.35 1.67
C ALA A 443 8.71 19.64 2.21
N GLY A 444 7.67 20.15 1.54
CA GLY A 444 6.97 21.35 2.00
C GLY A 444 6.32 21.18 3.37
N PHE A 445 5.72 20.00 3.65
CA PHE A 445 5.20 19.67 4.97
C PHE A 445 6.30 19.55 6.02
N GLY A 446 7.42 18.90 5.67
CA GLY A 446 8.58 18.80 6.56
C GLY A 446 9.19 20.15 6.89
N GLU A 447 9.32 21.03 5.92
CA GLU A 447 9.79 22.41 6.12
C GLU A 447 8.84 23.21 7.03
N ALA A 448 7.52 23.12 6.78
CA ALA A 448 6.52 23.78 7.59
C ALA A 448 6.53 23.27 9.05
N LEU A 449 6.62 21.95 9.24
CA LEU A 449 6.71 21.33 10.57
C LEU A 449 8.00 21.71 11.29
N SER A 450 9.12 21.74 10.57
CA SER A 450 10.41 22.18 11.10
C SER A 450 10.39 23.64 11.52
N ALA A 451 9.81 24.51 10.71
CA ALA A 451 9.63 25.92 11.08
C ALA A 451 8.73 26.08 12.31
N PHE A 452 7.65 25.31 12.38
CA PHE A 452 6.74 25.34 13.54
C PHE A 452 7.42 24.85 14.83
N THR A 453 8.14 23.72 14.78
CA THR A 453 8.90 23.21 15.94
C THR A 453 10.02 24.15 16.35
N TYR A 454 10.69 24.78 15.39
CA TYR A 454 11.69 25.81 15.66
C TYR A 454 11.10 27.03 16.40
N LEU A 455 9.92 27.51 15.98
CA LEU A 455 9.23 28.62 16.65
C LEU A 455 8.85 28.25 18.08
N ILE A 456 8.33 27.06 18.33
CA ILE A 456 8.02 26.56 19.67
C ILE A 456 9.29 26.48 20.53
N SER A 457 10.34 25.83 20.00
CA SER A 457 11.62 25.72 20.72
C SER A 457 12.18 27.09 21.11
N ARG A 458 12.17 28.03 20.17
CA ARG A 458 12.63 29.39 20.41
C ARG A 458 11.76 30.14 21.42
N GLY A 459 10.44 29.90 21.41
CA GLY A 459 9.53 30.45 22.43
C GLY A 459 9.81 29.89 23.84
N ILE A 460 10.07 28.59 23.94
CA ILE A 460 10.45 27.93 25.18
C ILE A 460 11.80 28.44 25.67
N ASP A 461 12.79 28.53 24.79
CA ASP A 461 14.11 29.10 25.14
C ASP A 461 14.01 30.55 25.64
N ALA A 462 13.27 31.39 24.95
CA ALA A 462 13.03 32.76 25.36
C ALA A 462 12.33 32.85 26.74
N LEU A 463 11.39 31.95 27.01
CA LEU A 463 10.70 31.90 28.30
C LEU A 463 11.63 31.44 29.43
N PHE A 464 12.32 30.31 29.24
CA PHE A 464 13.08 29.67 30.31
C PHE A 464 14.51 30.20 30.45
N ASN A 465 15.16 30.58 29.37
CA ASN A 465 16.56 31.02 29.37
C ASN A 465 16.72 32.54 29.40
N ASP A 466 15.75 33.32 28.91
CA ASP A 466 15.84 34.77 28.87
C ASP A 466 14.91 35.44 29.89
N LEU A 467 13.59 35.17 29.81
CA LEU A 467 12.60 35.89 30.62
C LEU A 467 12.68 35.51 32.10
N LEU A 468 12.59 34.25 32.45
CA LEU A 468 12.63 33.79 33.83
C LEU A 468 13.94 34.19 34.55
N PRO A 469 15.14 33.95 33.99
CA PRO A 469 16.37 34.40 34.60
C PRO A 469 16.44 35.94 34.75
N SER A 470 15.90 36.69 33.78
CA SER A 470 15.87 38.16 33.87
C SER A 470 14.96 38.65 34.98
N LEU A 471 13.82 38.00 35.20
CA LEU A 471 12.93 38.30 36.33
C LEU A 471 13.60 37.98 37.67
N PHE A 472 14.24 36.81 37.80
CA PHE A 472 14.97 36.43 39.02
C PHE A 472 16.15 37.38 39.31
N THR A 473 16.93 37.72 38.28
CA THR A 473 18.04 38.68 38.44
C THR A 473 17.55 40.09 38.71
N GLY A 474 16.41 40.48 38.14
CA GLY A 474 15.73 41.73 38.43
C GLY A 474 15.28 41.81 39.92
N PHE A 475 14.62 40.77 40.38
CA PHE A 475 14.17 40.64 41.77
C PHE A 475 15.35 40.59 42.74
N SER A 476 16.40 39.84 42.43
CA SER A 476 17.65 39.80 43.20
C SER A 476 18.29 41.20 43.33
N ARG A 477 18.28 42.00 42.25
CA ARG A 477 18.79 43.39 42.30
C ARG A 477 17.98 44.28 43.21
N ILE A 478 16.66 44.11 43.26
CA ILE A 478 15.79 44.87 44.20
C ILE A 478 16.10 44.49 45.65
N ILE A 479 16.17 43.17 45.94
CA ILE A 479 16.52 42.69 47.30
C ILE A 479 17.89 43.16 47.70
N ARG A 480 18.90 43.15 46.83
CA ARG A 480 20.23 43.67 47.10
C ARG A 480 20.23 45.13 47.47
N ARG A 481 19.35 45.96 46.91
CA ARG A 481 19.22 47.37 47.27
C ARG A 481 18.65 47.58 48.68
N VAL A 482 17.85 46.63 49.15
CA VAL A 482 17.27 46.64 50.51
C VAL A 482 18.26 46.06 51.52
N GLN A 483 19.16 45.18 51.13
CA GLN A 483 20.22 44.60 51.96
C GLN A 483 21.45 45.50 52.02
N VAL A 484 21.40 46.57 52.82
CA VAL A 484 22.47 47.55 52.91
C VAL A 484 23.52 47.17 53.97
N GLY A 485 23.31 46.07 54.71
CA GLY A 485 24.25 45.58 55.73
C GLY A 485 24.29 46.42 57.03
N LEU A 486 23.44 47.45 57.17
CA LEU A 486 23.34 48.27 58.31
C LEU A 486 22.22 47.79 59.26
N LEU A 487 22.60 47.30 60.45
CA LEU A 487 21.66 46.70 61.41
C LEU A 487 20.52 47.70 61.79
N ASP A 488 20.82 48.97 61.96
CA ASP A 488 19.83 49.96 62.23
C ASP A 488 18.77 50.18 61.17
N LEU A 489 19.13 49.95 59.90
CA LEU A 489 18.21 50.08 58.80
C LEU A 489 17.24 48.87 58.75
N TYR A 490 17.74 47.66 59.04
CA TYR A 490 16.89 46.50 59.20
C TYR A 490 15.93 46.57 60.36
N ALA A 491 16.39 47.09 61.48
CA ALA A 491 15.52 47.33 62.62
C ALA A 491 14.38 48.33 62.29
N ARG A 492 14.66 49.38 61.51
CA ARG A 492 13.63 50.33 61.02
C ARG A 492 12.65 49.63 60.07
N TYR A 493 13.11 48.79 59.16
CA TYR A 493 12.20 48.04 58.26
C TYR A 493 11.30 47.08 59.03
N ILE A 494 11.84 46.35 60.00
CA ILE A 494 11.06 45.46 60.86
C ILE A 494 10.01 46.27 61.62
N TYR A 495 10.41 47.41 62.18
CA TYR A 495 9.48 48.26 62.88
C TYR A 495 8.34 48.76 61.98
N ILE A 496 8.64 49.24 60.79
CA ILE A 496 7.63 49.65 59.77
C ILE A 496 6.68 48.54 59.44
N VAL A 497 7.20 47.34 59.18
CA VAL A 497 6.36 46.14 58.82
C VAL A 497 5.44 45.77 59.98
N VAL A 498 5.94 45.75 61.21
CA VAL A 498 5.13 45.49 62.41
C VAL A 498 4.03 46.53 62.58
N VAL A 499 4.35 47.84 62.44
CA VAL A 499 3.36 48.92 62.53
C VAL A 499 2.30 48.79 61.45
N VAL A 500 2.69 48.47 60.19
CA VAL A 500 1.74 48.26 59.09
C VAL A 500 0.84 47.01 59.34
N MET A 501 1.41 45.93 59.85
CA MET A 501 0.62 44.73 60.22
C MET A 501 -0.38 45.02 61.35
N LEU A 502 0.03 45.82 62.36
CA LEU A 502 -0.87 46.28 63.47
C LEU A 502 -2.00 47.14 62.91
N ILE A 503 -1.71 48.05 61.99
CA ILE A 503 -2.74 48.88 61.35
C ILE A 503 -3.72 48.04 60.56
N ILE A 504 -3.21 47.07 59.77
CA ILE A 504 -4.05 46.11 58.99
C ILE A 504 -4.92 45.30 59.97
N ALA A 505 -4.35 44.74 61.02
CA ALA A 505 -5.07 44.03 62.06
C ALA A 505 -6.16 44.87 62.70
N LEU A 506 -5.84 46.14 63.05
CA LEU A 506 -6.82 47.06 63.59
C LEU A 506 -7.96 47.36 62.62
N ILE A 507 -7.63 47.58 61.33
CA ILE A 507 -8.65 47.77 60.28
C ILE A 507 -9.55 46.54 60.15
N LEU A 508 -8.95 45.34 60.15
CA LEU A 508 -9.71 44.11 60.09
C LEU A 508 -10.64 43.93 61.32
N VAL A 509 -10.17 44.30 62.52
CA VAL A 509 -11.02 44.24 63.71
C VAL A 509 -12.15 45.30 63.66
N ILE A 510 -11.91 46.45 63.06
CA ILE A 510 -12.95 47.50 62.92
C ILE A 510 -13.97 47.12 61.83
N VAL A 511 -13.54 46.41 60.78
CA VAL A 511 -14.42 46.05 59.63
C VAL A 511 -15.17 44.78 59.90
N TYR A 512 -14.60 43.78 60.59
CA TYR A 512 -15.15 42.45 60.80
C TYR A 512 -15.45 42.07 62.26
N GLY A 513 -15.03 42.88 63.25
CA GLY A 513 -15.40 42.71 64.67
C GLY A 513 -16.63 43.47 64.96
#